data_2da8d7068294eb740d48344e99df0ec0
#
_entry.id   2da8d7068294eb740d48344e99df0ec0
#
_cell.length_a   1.000
_cell.length_b   1.000
_cell.length_c   1.000
_cell.angle_alpha   90.00
_cell.angle_beta   90.00
_cell.angle_gamma   90.00
#
_symmetry.space_group_name_H-M   'P 1'
#
loop_
_entity.id
_entity.type
_entity.pdbx_description
1 polymer ?
#
loop_
_entity_poly.entity_id
_entity_poly.type
_entity_poly.pdbx_seq_one_letter_code
_entity_poly.pdbx_strand_id
1 'polypeptide(L)'
;MIGALLAYGLVPFGDDLINGARVLGEHLLGGSLPADAEFSQVFALSGAILLGIHLLLNLATTFVKAERLRRRHQVLVTLLSNPLPERPYTLLIDHAAPVAYCLPGPTRSVTVLSAGLLALLDEKQLRAVIAHEEAHASQRHHLVLLAFRAWRAALPWFPIATRANVAVTLLVEMLADDQARRIVSDDTLVQSILRVATESSGWTGPDLELVSLVGTPRRGNDGGAAAAGRIARLVDQRPPLSAIARAGVIIAAVALIAIPTVLLIAPALG
;
A
#
# COMPACT_ATOMS: atom_id res chain seq x y z
N MET A 1 -11.46 15.20 9.65
CA MET A 1 -12.48 14.79 10.65
C MET A 1 -11.88 14.63 12.05
N ILE A 2 -10.95 13.69 12.29
CA ILE A 2 -10.32 13.51 13.63
C ILE A 2 -9.72 14.81 14.16
N GLY A 3 -8.93 15.52 13.34
CA GLY A 3 -8.32 16.78 13.75
C GLY A 3 -9.34 17.87 14.13
N ALA A 4 -10.46 17.96 13.42
CA ALA A 4 -11.51 18.91 13.77
C ALA A 4 -12.23 18.54 15.08
N LEU A 5 -12.45 17.24 15.32
CA LEU A 5 -13.01 16.76 16.58
C LEU A 5 -12.04 16.99 17.76
N LEU A 6 -10.74 16.77 17.54
CA LEU A 6 -9.71 17.04 18.53
C LEU A 6 -9.62 18.53 18.85
N ALA A 7 -9.57 19.39 17.83
CA ALA A 7 -9.52 20.83 18.01
C ALA A 7 -10.72 21.35 18.81
N TYR A 8 -11.94 20.94 18.44
CA TYR A 8 -13.15 21.33 19.16
C TYR A 8 -13.20 20.77 20.57
N GLY A 9 -12.84 19.50 20.77
CA GLY A 9 -12.90 18.83 22.07
C GLY A 9 -11.81 19.29 23.05
N LEU A 10 -10.72 19.90 22.58
CA LEU A 10 -9.64 20.42 23.43
C LEU A 10 -9.81 21.88 23.84
N VAL A 11 -10.79 22.60 23.30
CA VAL A 11 -11.07 24.00 23.66
C VAL A 11 -11.16 24.25 25.17
N PRO A 12 -11.83 23.42 25.98
CA PRO A 12 -11.91 23.63 27.43
C PRO A 12 -10.58 23.46 28.19
N PHE A 13 -9.59 22.82 27.55
CA PHE A 13 -8.31 22.50 28.15
C PHE A 13 -7.21 23.52 27.80
N GLY A 14 -7.44 24.43 26.86
CA GLY A 14 -6.47 25.44 26.47
C GLY A 14 -6.79 26.13 25.16
N ASP A 15 -6.15 27.28 24.93
CA ASP A 15 -6.39 28.13 23.76
C ASP A 15 -5.83 27.51 22.46
N ASP A 16 -4.99 26.50 22.57
CA ASP A 16 -4.38 25.79 21.45
C ASP A 16 -4.34 24.26 21.64
N LEU A 17 -4.12 23.53 20.54
CA LEU A 17 -4.13 22.08 20.51
C LEU A 17 -3.02 21.45 21.39
N ILE A 18 -1.84 22.08 21.44
CA ILE A 18 -0.68 21.56 22.17
C ILE A 18 -0.88 21.75 23.65
N ASN A 19 -1.26 22.96 24.04
CA ASN A 19 -1.52 23.29 25.45
C ASN A 19 -2.73 22.51 25.96
N GLY A 20 -3.80 22.42 25.17
CA GLY A 20 -4.98 21.62 25.47
C GLY A 20 -4.66 20.14 25.67
N ALA A 21 -3.81 19.56 24.83
CA ALA A 21 -3.39 18.16 24.96
C ALA A 21 -2.51 17.94 26.21
N ARG A 22 -1.65 18.91 26.57
CA ARG A 22 -0.82 18.87 27.79
C ARG A 22 -1.70 18.92 29.03
N VAL A 23 -2.60 19.91 29.11
CA VAL A 23 -3.51 20.09 30.23
C VAL A 23 -4.47 18.89 30.37
N LEU A 24 -5.00 18.36 29.26
CA LEU A 24 -5.76 17.13 29.26
C LEU A 24 -4.95 15.95 29.84
N GLY A 25 -3.68 15.82 29.48
CA GLY A 25 -2.78 14.79 30.03
C GLY A 25 -2.63 14.90 31.55
N GLU A 26 -2.49 16.10 32.06
CA GLU A 26 -2.41 16.38 33.53
C GLU A 26 -3.72 16.01 34.22
N HIS A 27 -4.88 16.34 33.64
CA HIS A 27 -6.20 16.00 34.20
C HIS A 27 -6.52 14.51 34.15
N LEU A 28 -6.09 13.78 33.10
CA LEU A 28 -6.26 12.32 32.99
C LEU A 28 -5.52 11.55 34.09
N LEU A 29 -4.45 12.14 34.64
CA LEU A 29 -3.64 11.53 35.71
C LEU A 29 -4.15 11.82 37.13
N GLY A 30 -5.20 12.60 37.32
CA GLY A 30 -5.70 12.86 38.66
C GLY A 30 -6.63 14.06 38.84
N GLY A 31 -7.08 14.71 37.77
CA GLY A 31 -7.95 15.90 37.83
C GLY A 31 -9.41 15.63 37.43
N SER A 32 -10.34 16.45 37.92
CA SER A 32 -11.71 16.54 37.43
C SER A 32 -11.74 17.26 36.07
N LEU A 33 -12.73 16.96 35.24
CA LEU A 33 -12.95 17.74 34.01
C LEU A 33 -13.14 19.21 34.33
N PRO A 34 -12.67 20.16 33.47
CA PRO A 34 -12.95 21.57 33.61
C PRO A 34 -14.44 21.83 33.77
N ALA A 35 -14.83 22.73 34.69
CA ALA A 35 -16.22 23.01 35.01
C ALA A 35 -16.99 23.66 33.85
N ASP A 36 -16.29 24.24 32.89
CA ASP A 36 -16.79 24.90 31.69
C ASP A 36 -16.82 23.97 30.44
N ALA A 37 -16.39 22.71 30.61
CA ALA A 37 -16.42 21.77 29.51
C ALA A 37 -17.86 21.39 29.12
N GLU A 38 -18.25 21.72 27.90
CA GLU A 38 -19.54 21.32 27.35
C GLU A 38 -19.58 19.83 27.00
N PHE A 39 -20.76 19.21 27.17
CA PHE A 39 -20.97 17.80 26.80
C PHE A 39 -20.56 17.49 25.35
N SER A 40 -20.85 18.41 24.42
CA SER A 40 -20.48 18.30 23.01
C SER A 40 -18.99 18.21 22.78
N GLN A 41 -18.18 18.94 23.57
CA GLN A 41 -16.71 18.97 23.49
C GLN A 41 -16.10 17.67 24.04
N VAL A 42 -16.60 17.22 25.18
CA VAL A 42 -16.18 15.94 25.79
C VAL A 42 -16.53 14.78 24.87
N PHE A 43 -17.71 14.81 24.24
CA PHE A 43 -18.13 13.80 23.26
C PHE A 43 -17.25 13.80 22.01
N ALA A 44 -16.94 14.99 21.47
CA ALA A 44 -16.06 15.12 20.30
C ALA A 44 -14.64 14.63 20.59
N LEU A 45 -14.10 14.96 21.75
CA LEU A 45 -12.77 14.52 22.18
C LEU A 45 -12.71 13.02 22.36
N SER A 46 -13.69 12.45 23.08
CA SER A 46 -13.79 11.02 23.29
C SER A 46 -13.92 10.25 21.97
N GLY A 47 -14.77 10.73 21.06
CA GLY A 47 -14.93 10.18 19.74
C GLY A 47 -13.65 10.23 18.90
N ALA A 48 -12.91 11.34 18.96
CA ALA A 48 -11.64 11.48 18.25
C ALA A 48 -10.57 10.51 18.78
N ILE A 49 -10.46 10.39 20.10
CA ILE A 49 -9.51 9.48 20.78
C ILE A 49 -9.85 8.03 20.45
N LEU A 50 -11.11 7.63 20.62
CA LEU A 50 -11.56 6.26 20.31
C LEU A 50 -11.33 5.91 18.83
N LEU A 51 -11.65 6.81 17.91
CA LEU A 51 -11.41 6.61 16.49
C LEU A 51 -9.90 6.53 16.18
N GLY A 52 -9.09 7.37 16.81
CA GLY A 52 -7.64 7.33 16.69
C GLY A 52 -7.05 6.00 17.16
N ILE A 53 -7.45 5.56 18.36
CA ILE A 53 -7.04 4.26 18.92
C ILE A 53 -7.50 3.12 17.99
N HIS A 54 -8.75 3.15 17.52
CA HIS A 54 -9.28 2.13 16.60
C HIS A 54 -8.43 2.04 15.32
N LEU A 55 -8.10 3.17 14.69
CA LEU A 55 -7.27 3.20 13.49
C LEU A 55 -5.87 2.66 13.74
N LEU A 56 -5.24 3.06 14.85
CA LEU A 56 -3.91 2.60 15.23
C LEU A 56 -3.88 1.09 15.52
N LEU A 57 -4.85 0.59 16.28
CA LEU A 57 -4.98 -0.84 16.57
C LEU A 57 -5.24 -1.65 15.29
N ASN A 58 -6.06 -1.13 14.38
CA ASN A 58 -6.32 -1.79 13.11
C ASN A 58 -5.06 -1.81 12.23
N LEU A 59 -4.32 -0.72 12.16
CA LEU A 59 -3.04 -0.67 11.47
C LEU A 59 -2.03 -1.65 12.07
N ALA A 60 -1.86 -1.65 13.39
CA ALA A 60 -0.94 -2.53 14.09
C ALA A 60 -1.30 -4.02 13.89
N THR A 61 -2.58 -4.37 14.04
CA THR A 61 -3.04 -5.75 13.83
C THR A 61 -2.88 -6.20 12.39
N THR A 62 -3.16 -5.32 11.42
CA THR A 62 -2.97 -5.60 10.00
C THR A 62 -1.49 -5.79 9.68
N PHE A 63 -0.62 -4.95 10.23
CA PHE A 63 0.83 -5.06 10.08
C PHE A 63 1.35 -6.38 10.67
N VAL A 64 0.98 -6.70 11.92
CA VAL A 64 1.41 -7.94 12.58
C VAL A 64 0.93 -9.18 11.82
N LYS A 65 -0.32 -9.19 11.34
CA LYS A 65 -0.86 -10.28 10.53
C LYS A 65 -0.07 -10.44 9.23
N ALA A 66 0.17 -9.35 8.51
CA ALA A 66 0.93 -9.35 7.26
C ALA A 66 2.37 -9.84 7.48
N GLU A 67 3.04 -9.37 8.55
CA GLU A 67 4.40 -9.77 8.87
C GLU A 67 4.51 -11.25 9.27
N ARG A 68 3.57 -11.75 10.09
CA ARG A 68 3.54 -13.18 10.47
C ARG A 68 3.35 -14.07 9.24
N LEU A 69 2.46 -13.66 8.35
CA LEU A 69 2.18 -14.42 7.14
C LEU A 69 3.36 -14.38 6.17
N ARG A 70 3.99 -13.21 6.01
CA ARG A 70 5.21 -13.05 5.22
C ARG A 70 6.34 -13.97 5.73
N ARG A 71 6.57 -14.02 7.05
CA ARG A 71 7.58 -14.90 7.65
C ARG A 71 7.28 -16.38 7.41
N ARG A 72 6.03 -16.79 7.59
CA ARG A 72 5.61 -18.18 7.28
C ARG A 72 5.85 -18.51 5.81
N HIS A 73 5.48 -17.61 4.92
CA HIS A 73 5.71 -17.80 3.49
C HIS A 73 7.21 -17.89 3.15
N GLN A 74 8.04 -17.02 3.72
CA GLN A 74 9.49 -17.08 3.52
C GLN A 74 10.08 -18.45 3.93
N VAL A 75 9.67 -18.99 5.07
CA VAL A 75 10.11 -20.32 5.51
C VAL A 75 9.67 -21.42 4.52
N LEU A 76 8.40 -21.39 4.09
CA LEU A 76 7.89 -22.37 3.12
C LEU A 76 8.64 -22.28 1.78
N VAL A 77 8.86 -21.08 1.28
CA VAL A 77 9.61 -20.87 0.04
C VAL A 77 11.03 -21.39 0.16
N THR A 78 11.72 -21.08 1.25
CA THR A 78 13.09 -21.55 1.47
C THR A 78 13.18 -23.09 1.54
N LEU A 79 12.14 -23.74 2.05
CA LEU A 79 12.08 -25.21 2.14
C LEU A 79 11.69 -25.90 0.82
N LEU A 80 10.84 -25.24 0.01
CA LEU A 80 10.24 -25.83 -1.20
C LEU A 80 10.91 -25.35 -2.50
N SER A 81 11.84 -24.42 -2.43
CA SER A 81 12.50 -23.87 -3.61
C SER A 81 13.92 -24.37 -3.77
N ASN A 82 14.33 -24.50 -5.02
CA ASN A 82 15.71 -24.81 -5.38
C ASN A 82 16.39 -23.55 -5.92
N PRO A 83 17.65 -23.27 -5.55
CA PRO A 83 18.39 -22.17 -6.15
C PRO A 83 18.57 -22.41 -7.65
N LEU A 84 18.39 -21.38 -8.46
CA LEU A 84 18.57 -21.43 -9.91
C LEU A 84 20.06 -21.12 -10.22
N PRO A 85 20.88 -22.09 -10.66
CA PRO A 85 22.33 -21.89 -10.80
C PRO A 85 22.71 -20.80 -11.79
N GLU A 86 21.89 -20.60 -12.82
CA GLU A 86 22.10 -19.60 -13.88
C GLU A 86 21.77 -18.18 -13.46
N ARG A 87 21.06 -18.00 -12.32
CA ARG A 87 20.59 -16.70 -11.85
C ARG A 87 20.82 -16.55 -10.35
N PRO A 88 21.85 -15.81 -9.93
CA PRO A 88 22.11 -15.58 -8.52
C PRO A 88 20.92 -14.88 -7.86
N TYR A 89 20.62 -15.23 -6.63
CA TYR A 89 19.49 -14.72 -5.84
C TYR A 89 18.11 -15.03 -6.44
N THR A 90 18.01 -16.08 -7.25
CA THR A 90 16.73 -16.54 -7.81
C THR A 90 16.42 -17.94 -7.29
N LEU A 91 15.22 -18.13 -6.79
CA LEU A 91 14.69 -19.39 -6.33
C LEU A 91 13.62 -19.90 -7.31
N LEU A 92 13.67 -21.19 -7.63
CA LEU A 92 12.68 -21.87 -8.45
C LEU A 92 11.76 -22.70 -7.56
N ILE A 93 10.46 -22.52 -7.73
CA ILE A 93 9.42 -23.36 -7.14
C ILE A 93 8.85 -24.25 -8.22
N ASP A 94 8.77 -25.56 -7.94
CA ASP A 94 8.11 -26.51 -8.82
C ASP A 94 6.59 -26.38 -8.68
N HIS A 95 6.02 -25.43 -9.42
CA HIS A 95 4.60 -25.12 -9.43
C HIS A 95 4.15 -24.76 -10.85
N ALA A 96 3.02 -25.31 -11.30
CA ALA A 96 2.54 -25.14 -12.66
C ALA A 96 1.90 -23.74 -12.90
N ALA A 97 1.33 -23.07 -11.88
CA ALA A 97 0.81 -21.72 -12.06
C ALA A 97 1.96 -20.72 -12.31
N PRO A 98 1.79 -19.76 -13.26
CA PRO A 98 2.81 -18.75 -13.55
C PRO A 98 2.86 -17.70 -12.44
N VAL A 99 3.88 -17.80 -11.59
CA VAL A 99 4.06 -16.95 -10.41
C VAL A 99 5.47 -16.38 -10.39
N ALA A 100 5.57 -15.07 -10.15
CA ALA A 100 6.81 -14.38 -9.80
C ALA A 100 6.58 -13.43 -8.64
N TYR A 101 7.56 -13.30 -7.77
CA TYR A 101 7.57 -12.26 -6.73
C TYR A 101 8.97 -12.09 -6.13
N CYS A 102 9.22 -10.94 -5.52
CA CYS A 102 10.45 -10.68 -4.81
C CYS A 102 10.24 -10.73 -3.29
N LEU A 103 11.08 -11.52 -2.62
CA LEU A 103 11.18 -11.54 -1.16
C LEU A 103 12.26 -10.55 -0.72
N PRO A 104 11.96 -9.57 0.14
CA PRO A 104 12.98 -8.70 0.69
C PRO A 104 13.91 -9.50 1.60
N GLY A 105 15.20 -9.48 1.28
CA GLY A 105 16.27 -10.05 2.11
C GLY A 105 16.99 -8.96 2.91
N PRO A 106 17.89 -9.33 3.83
CA PRO A 106 18.61 -8.37 4.67
C PRO A 106 19.54 -7.44 3.88
N THR A 107 20.14 -7.91 2.80
CA THR A 107 21.05 -7.14 1.95
C THR A 107 20.53 -6.98 0.53
N ARG A 108 19.83 -7.98 0.01
CA ARG A 108 19.24 -7.99 -1.34
C ARG A 108 17.92 -8.74 -1.34
N SER A 109 17.04 -8.37 -2.26
CA SER A 109 15.83 -9.15 -2.52
C SER A 109 16.17 -10.46 -3.23
N VAL A 110 15.40 -11.49 -2.93
CA VAL A 110 15.47 -12.79 -3.61
C VAL A 110 14.25 -12.90 -4.51
N THR A 111 14.47 -13.14 -5.78
CA THR A 111 13.39 -13.34 -6.76
C THR A 111 12.94 -14.81 -6.73
N VAL A 112 11.65 -15.03 -6.66
CA VAL A 112 11.05 -16.37 -6.69
C VAL A 112 10.27 -16.50 -7.98
N LEU A 113 10.55 -17.56 -8.75
CA LEU A 113 9.90 -17.88 -10.02
C LEU A 113 9.32 -19.30 -9.95
N SER A 114 8.19 -19.51 -10.60
CA SER A 114 7.63 -20.85 -10.76
C SER A 114 8.08 -21.51 -12.05
N ALA A 115 8.09 -22.85 -12.08
CA ALA A 115 8.33 -23.63 -13.30
C ALA A 115 7.33 -23.28 -14.40
N GLY A 116 6.04 -23.08 -14.04
CA GLY A 116 5.01 -22.65 -14.98
C GLY A 116 5.29 -21.29 -15.61
N LEU A 117 5.86 -20.34 -14.87
CA LEU A 117 6.25 -19.04 -15.42
C LEU A 117 7.41 -19.17 -16.41
N LEU A 118 8.42 -19.99 -16.08
CA LEU A 118 9.56 -20.23 -16.98
C LEU A 118 9.14 -20.96 -18.27
N ALA A 119 8.15 -21.84 -18.20
CA ALA A 119 7.60 -22.50 -19.37
C ALA A 119 6.73 -21.56 -20.24
N LEU A 120 6.09 -20.58 -19.61
CA LEU A 120 5.17 -19.65 -20.28
C LEU A 120 5.90 -18.53 -21.03
N LEU A 121 6.97 -17.97 -20.46
CA LEU A 121 7.62 -16.75 -20.92
C LEU A 121 8.96 -17.02 -21.59
N ASP A 122 9.25 -16.26 -22.64
CA ASP A 122 10.60 -16.19 -23.18
C ASP A 122 11.53 -15.34 -22.30
N GLU A 123 12.82 -15.36 -22.61
CA GLU A 123 13.86 -14.66 -21.83
C GLU A 123 13.63 -13.15 -21.71
N LYS A 124 13.08 -12.49 -22.75
CA LYS A 124 12.80 -11.03 -22.72
C LYS A 124 11.58 -10.74 -21.87
N GLN A 125 10.55 -11.54 -22.01
CA GLN A 125 9.33 -11.44 -21.21
C GLN A 125 9.60 -11.75 -19.73
N LEU A 126 10.43 -12.75 -19.45
CA LEU A 126 10.85 -13.08 -18.10
C LEU A 126 11.62 -11.94 -17.45
N ARG A 127 12.53 -11.28 -18.18
CA ARG A 127 13.22 -10.08 -17.69
C ARG A 127 12.26 -8.94 -17.39
N ALA A 128 11.21 -8.75 -18.19
CA ALA A 128 10.17 -7.75 -17.93
C ALA A 128 9.46 -8.01 -16.61
N VAL A 129 9.06 -9.26 -16.35
CA VAL A 129 8.40 -9.67 -15.11
C VAL A 129 9.33 -9.50 -13.91
N ILE A 130 10.58 -9.93 -14.00
CA ILE A 130 11.56 -9.77 -12.92
C ILE A 130 11.76 -8.28 -12.58
N ALA A 131 11.95 -7.43 -13.59
CA ALA A 131 12.12 -5.99 -13.39
C ALA A 131 10.91 -5.34 -12.72
N HIS A 132 9.70 -5.79 -13.06
CA HIS A 132 8.46 -5.37 -12.43
C HIS A 132 8.41 -5.77 -10.94
N GLU A 133 8.74 -7.01 -10.60
CA GLU A 133 8.77 -7.50 -9.22
C GLU A 133 9.88 -6.83 -8.39
N GLU A 134 11.05 -6.59 -8.98
CA GLU A 134 12.13 -5.83 -8.33
C GLU A 134 11.72 -4.39 -8.01
N ALA A 135 10.90 -3.76 -8.86
CA ALA A 135 10.35 -2.43 -8.60
C ALA A 135 9.46 -2.43 -7.35
N HIS A 136 8.60 -3.44 -7.20
CA HIS A 136 7.77 -3.58 -5.99
C HIS A 136 8.61 -3.72 -4.73
N ALA A 137 9.68 -4.47 -4.78
CA ALA A 137 10.58 -4.69 -3.64
C ALA A 137 11.39 -3.43 -3.31
N SER A 138 12.03 -2.82 -4.31
CA SER A 138 12.91 -1.66 -4.12
C SER A 138 12.18 -0.40 -3.68
N GLN A 139 10.99 -0.15 -4.21
CA GLN A 139 10.14 1.00 -3.87
C GLN A 139 9.23 0.73 -2.65
N ARG A 140 9.34 -0.44 -2.03
CA ARG A 140 8.58 -0.82 -0.83
C ARG A 140 7.06 -0.66 -1.00
N HIS A 141 6.55 -0.96 -2.19
CA HIS A 141 5.13 -0.81 -2.52
C HIS A 141 4.20 -1.52 -1.52
N HIS A 142 4.66 -2.63 -0.94
CA HIS A 142 3.90 -3.38 0.07
C HIS A 142 3.52 -2.55 1.30
N LEU A 143 4.35 -1.56 1.71
CA LEU A 143 4.03 -0.71 2.86
C LEU A 143 2.87 0.24 2.55
N VAL A 144 2.87 0.82 1.35
CA VAL A 144 1.78 1.70 0.89
C VAL A 144 0.48 0.91 0.79
N LEU A 145 0.52 -0.26 0.15
CA LEU A 145 -0.65 -1.13 0.03
C LEU A 145 -1.18 -1.59 1.38
N LEU A 146 -0.28 -1.89 2.33
CA LEU A 146 -0.65 -2.28 3.69
C LEU A 146 -1.41 -1.16 4.41
N ALA A 147 -0.94 0.08 4.31
CA ALA A 147 -1.58 1.25 4.93
C ALA A 147 -3.01 1.46 4.39
N PHE A 148 -3.20 1.39 3.05
CA PHE A 148 -4.51 1.55 2.44
C PHE A 148 -5.45 0.36 2.73
N ARG A 149 -4.94 -0.86 2.81
CA ARG A 149 -5.71 -2.04 3.24
C ARG A 149 -6.15 -1.91 4.70
N ALA A 150 -5.27 -1.47 5.59
CA ALA A 150 -5.60 -1.23 6.99
C ALA A 150 -6.66 -0.14 7.13
N TRP A 151 -6.54 0.96 6.37
CA TRP A 151 -7.55 2.02 6.34
C TRP A 151 -8.92 1.50 5.87
N ARG A 152 -8.96 0.75 4.77
CA ARG A 152 -10.20 0.12 4.30
C ARG A 152 -10.79 -0.86 5.33
N ALA A 153 -9.95 -1.64 6.00
CA ALA A 153 -10.40 -2.59 7.03
C ALA A 153 -10.93 -1.89 8.27
N ALA A 154 -10.37 -0.74 8.64
CA ALA A 154 -10.81 0.06 9.78
C ALA A 154 -12.16 0.75 9.53
N LEU A 155 -12.43 1.15 8.28
CA LEU A 155 -13.62 1.91 7.89
C LEU A 155 -14.32 1.24 6.69
N PRO A 156 -14.86 0.01 6.84
CA PRO A 156 -15.43 -0.75 5.72
C PRO A 156 -16.68 -0.10 5.12
N TRP A 157 -17.39 0.68 5.90
CA TRP A 157 -18.58 1.44 5.51
C TRP A 157 -18.25 2.76 4.80
N PHE A 158 -16.97 3.18 4.75
CA PHE A 158 -16.55 4.44 4.16
C PHE A 158 -16.11 4.25 2.70
N PRO A 159 -16.92 4.63 1.70
CA PRO A 159 -16.67 4.31 0.29
C PRO A 159 -15.33 4.84 -0.23
N ILE A 160 -14.86 5.99 0.31
CA ILE A 160 -13.60 6.61 -0.10
C ILE A 160 -12.41 5.71 0.23
N ALA A 161 -12.42 5.00 1.38
CA ALA A 161 -11.35 4.09 1.74
C ALA A 161 -11.22 2.92 0.74
N THR A 162 -12.36 2.39 0.28
CA THR A 162 -12.39 1.33 -0.73
C THR A 162 -11.88 1.85 -2.09
N ARG A 163 -12.38 3.00 -2.54
CA ARG A 163 -11.95 3.62 -3.81
C ARG A 163 -10.46 3.96 -3.79
N ALA A 164 -9.96 4.53 -2.68
CA ALA A 164 -8.55 4.84 -2.52
C ALA A 164 -7.67 3.58 -2.56
N ASN A 165 -8.09 2.50 -1.89
CA ASN A 165 -7.35 1.24 -1.94
C ASN A 165 -7.26 0.68 -3.35
N VAL A 166 -8.35 0.70 -4.14
CA VAL A 166 -8.35 0.25 -5.53
C VAL A 166 -7.44 1.14 -6.40
N ALA A 167 -7.60 2.46 -6.29
CA ALA A 167 -6.80 3.41 -7.05
C ALA A 167 -5.30 3.30 -6.77
N VAL A 168 -4.92 3.19 -5.49
CA VAL A 168 -3.51 3.05 -5.09
C VAL A 168 -2.94 1.72 -5.55
N THR A 169 -3.71 0.63 -5.50
CA THR A 169 -3.27 -0.66 -6.03
C THR A 169 -2.93 -0.54 -7.52
N LEU A 170 -3.80 0.07 -8.31
CA LEU A 170 -3.53 0.29 -9.73
C LEU A 170 -2.33 1.21 -9.99
N LEU A 171 -2.20 2.30 -9.23
CA LEU A 171 -1.06 3.22 -9.35
C LEU A 171 0.27 2.54 -9.05
N VAL A 172 0.32 1.69 -8.04
CA VAL A 172 1.51 0.92 -7.67
C VAL A 172 1.92 -0.04 -8.79
N GLU A 173 0.95 -0.71 -9.44
CA GLU A 173 1.21 -1.54 -10.62
C GLU A 173 1.79 -0.71 -11.78
N MET A 174 1.20 0.45 -12.06
CA MET A 174 1.68 1.35 -13.11
C MET A 174 3.11 1.88 -12.83
N LEU A 175 3.45 2.14 -11.56
CA LEU A 175 4.80 2.54 -11.18
C LEU A 175 5.81 1.41 -11.38
N ALA A 176 5.44 0.17 -11.08
CA ALA A 176 6.28 -0.99 -11.35
C ALA A 176 6.48 -1.21 -12.86
N ASP A 177 5.43 -1.01 -13.67
CA ASP A 177 5.53 -1.04 -15.13
C ASP A 177 6.45 0.05 -15.67
N ASP A 178 6.36 1.27 -15.14
CA ASP A 178 7.25 2.38 -15.54
C ASP A 178 8.73 2.08 -15.25
N GLN A 179 9.01 1.32 -14.20
CA GLN A 179 10.37 0.87 -13.93
C GLN A 179 10.80 -0.25 -14.88
N ALA A 180 9.93 -1.21 -15.16
CA ALA A 180 10.21 -2.30 -16.11
C ALA A 180 10.48 -1.78 -17.54
N ARG A 181 9.76 -0.75 -17.99
CA ARG A 181 9.96 -0.06 -19.29
C ARG A 181 11.35 0.51 -19.49
N ARG A 182 12.11 0.73 -18.43
CA ARG A 182 13.51 1.19 -18.53
C ARG A 182 14.46 0.09 -18.98
N ILE A 183 14.03 -1.16 -18.88
CA ILE A 183 14.84 -2.36 -19.11
C ILE A 183 14.39 -3.10 -20.39
N VAL A 184 13.07 -3.10 -20.67
CA VAL A 184 12.47 -3.78 -21.80
C VAL A 184 11.56 -2.86 -22.61
N SER A 185 11.25 -3.24 -23.87
CA SER A 185 10.31 -2.48 -24.69
C SER A 185 8.87 -2.61 -24.17
N ASP A 186 8.04 -1.61 -24.48
CA ASP A 186 6.62 -1.60 -24.13
C ASP A 186 5.88 -2.83 -24.69
N ASP A 187 6.17 -3.22 -25.91
CA ASP A 187 5.58 -4.41 -26.55
C ASP A 187 5.90 -5.69 -25.77
N THR A 188 7.15 -5.86 -25.35
CA THR A 188 7.55 -7.02 -24.52
C THR A 188 6.82 -7.01 -23.19
N LEU A 189 6.70 -5.86 -22.54
CA LEU A 189 5.99 -5.72 -21.27
C LEU A 189 4.49 -6.03 -21.45
N VAL A 190 3.84 -5.49 -22.48
CA VAL A 190 2.42 -5.76 -22.80
C VAL A 190 2.19 -7.25 -23.05
N GLN A 191 3.04 -7.89 -23.85
CA GLN A 191 2.93 -9.33 -24.10
C GLN A 191 3.11 -10.15 -22.82
N SER A 192 4.05 -9.78 -21.96
CA SER A 192 4.25 -10.45 -20.66
C SER A 192 3.02 -10.33 -19.77
N ILE A 193 2.46 -9.12 -19.65
CA ILE A 193 1.23 -8.86 -18.87
C ILE A 193 0.07 -9.71 -19.41
N LEU A 194 -0.13 -9.73 -20.74
CA LEU A 194 -1.21 -10.48 -21.37
C LEU A 194 -1.07 -11.98 -21.13
N ARG A 195 0.12 -12.57 -21.37
CA ARG A 195 0.35 -14.00 -21.17
C ARG A 195 0.11 -14.42 -19.72
N VAL A 196 0.70 -13.69 -18.77
CA VAL A 196 0.53 -14.00 -17.35
C VAL A 196 -0.91 -13.79 -16.90
N ALA A 197 -1.60 -12.74 -17.34
CA ALA A 197 -2.99 -12.50 -16.98
C ALA A 197 -3.94 -13.56 -17.53
N THR A 198 -3.74 -14.01 -18.76
CA THR A 198 -4.56 -15.03 -19.41
C THR A 198 -4.41 -16.38 -18.70
N GLU A 199 -3.17 -16.79 -18.45
CA GLU A 199 -2.89 -18.07 -17.80
C GLU A 199 -3.32 -18.08 -16.34
N SER A 200 -3.10 -16.97 -15.62
CA SER A 200 -3.49 -16.85 -14.21
C SER A 200 -5.00 -16.86 -13.99
N SER A 201 -5.82 -16.52 -14.98
CA SER A 201 -7.28 -16.50 -14.87
C SER A 201 -7.90 -17.90 -14.75
N GLY A 202 -7.21 -18.94 -15.19
CA GLY A 202 -7.62 -20.33 -15.08
C GLY A 202 -7.35 -21.00 -13.71
N TRP A 203 -6.58 -20.34 -12.85
CA TRP A 203 -6.16 -20.92 -11.59
C TRP A 203 -7.03 -20.44 -10.41
N THR A 204 -7.63 -21.39 -9.71
CA THR A 204 -8.43 -21.17 -8.49
C THR A 204 -7.95 -22.14 -7.42
N GLY A 205 -7.42 -21.60 -6.29
CA GLY A 205 -6.97 -22.47 -5.21
C GLY A 205 -6.35 -21.71 -4.04
N PRO A 206 -6.13 -22.39 -2.89
CA PRO A 206 -5.52 -21.78 -1.68
C PRO A 206 -4.08 -21.31 -1.93
N ASP A 207 -3.39 -21.86 -2.93
CA ASP A 207 -2.01 -21.49 -3.26
C ASP A 207 -1.90 -20.07 -3.80
N LEU A 208 -2.94 -19.58 -4.50
CA LEU A 208 -3.03 -18.19 -4.94
C LEU A 208 -3.29 -17.22 -3.78
N GLU A 209 -3.88 -17.67 -2.70
CA GLU A 209 -4.10 -16.83 -1.51
C GLU A 209 -2.77 -16.52 -0.81
N LEU A 210 -1.85 -17.47 -0.75
CA LEU A 210 -0.49 -17.31 -0.25
C LEU A 210 0.31 -16.30 -1.10
N VAL A 211 0.20 -16.42 -2.42
CA VAL A 211 0.88 -15.52 -3.36
C VAL A 211 0.28 -14.10 -3.30
N SER A 212 -1.05 -13.97 -3.14
CA SER A 212 -1.72 -12.68 -3.05
C SER A 212 -1.42 -11.90 -1.77
N LEU A 213 -0.87 -12.55 -0.75
CA LEU A 213 -0.50 -11.93 0.52
C LEU A 213 0.91 -11.31 0.51
N VAL A 214 1.76 -11.78 -0.38
CA VAL A 214 3.15 -11.30 -0.54
C VAL A 214 3.31 -10.43 -1.78
N GLY A 215 2.56 -10.73 -2.83
CA GLY A 215 2.49 -9.96 -4.07
C GLY A 215 1.21 -9.14 -4.19
N THR A 216 1.05 -8.46 -5.30
CA THR A 216 -0.18 -7.74 -5.64
C THR A 216 -1.37 -8.70 -5.72
N PRO A 217 -2.52 -8.38 -5.13
CA PRO A 217 -3.68 -9.26 -5.14
C PRO A 217 -4.27 -9.34 -6.56
N ARG A 218 -3.96 -10.41 -7.26
CA ARG A 218 -4.66 -10.81 -8.48
C ARG A 218 -5.80 -11.74 -8.11
N ARG A 219 -6.92 -11.21 -7.67
CA ARG A 219 -8.09 -12.00 -7.33
C ARG A 219 -9.22 -11.72 -8.33
N GLY A 220 -9.57 -12.70 -9.12
CA GLY A 220 -10.80 -12.74 -9.91
C GLY A 220 -10.96 -11.62 -10.95
N ASN A 221 -12.18 -11.16 -11.15
CA ASN A 221 -12.58 -10.13 -12.13
C ASN A 221 -11.79 -8.81 -12.05
N ASP A 222 -11.27 -8.46 -10.86
CA ASP A 222 -10.49 -7.24 -10.65
C ASP A 222 -9.10 -7.31 -11.30
N GLY A 223 -8.53 -8.52 -11.44
CA GLY A 223 -7.24 -8.73 -12.08
C GLY A 223 -7.26 -8.40 -13.58
N GLY A 224 -8.32 -8.77 -14.27
CA GLY A 224 -8.50 -8.48 -15.70
C GLY A 224 -8.67 -6.97 -15.98
N ALA A 225 -9.48 -6.29 -15.18
CA ALA A 225 -9.67 -4.84 -15.30
C ALA A 225 -8.38 -4.05 -14.98
N ALA A 226 -7.61 -4.48 -13.98
CA ALA A 226 -6.31 -3.87 -13.67
C ALA A 226 -5.30 -4.09 -14.81
N ALA A 227 -5.21 -5.31 -15.36
CA ALA A 227 -4.35 -5.60 -16.51
C ALA A 227 -4.75 -4.77 -17.74
N ALA A 228 -6.05 -4.66 -18.03
CA ALA A 228 -6.54 -3.83 -19.12
C ALA A 228 -6.17 -2.36 -18.95
N GLY A 229 -6.30 -1.81 -17.75
CA GLY A 229 -5.89 -0.43 -17.45
C GLY A 229 -4.39 -0.18 -17.61
N ARG A 230 -3.54 -1.15 -17.22
CA ARG A 230 -2.09 -1.12 -17.41
C ARG A 230 -1.73 -1.15 -18.90
N ILE A 231 -2.32 -2.09 -19.66
CA ILE A 231 -2.10 -2.25 -21.10
C ILE A 231 -2.55 -0.99 -21.83
N ALA A 232 -3.75 -0.46 -21.54
CA ALA A 232 -4.24 0.76 -22.17
C ALA A 232 -3.26 1.93 -21.98
N ARG A 233 -2.66 2.07 -20.78
CA ARG A 233 -1.65 3.11 -20.51
C ARG A 233 -0.34 2.88 -21.25
N LEU A 234 0.09 1.64 -21.42
CA LEU A 234 1.31 1.30 -22.16
C LEU A 234 1.16 1.53 -23.68
N VAL A 235 -0.03 1.28 -24.21
CA VAL A 235 -0.36 1.48 -25.64
C VAL A 235 -0.66 2.95 -25.93
N ASP A 236 -1.46 3.60 -25.09
CA ASP A 236 -1.79 5.04 -25.20
C ASP A 236 -0.77 5.87 -24.42
N GLN A 237 0.38 6.11 -25.06
CA GLN A 237 1.49 6.87 -24.47
C GLN A 237 1.09 8.35 -24.34
N ARG A 238 0.46 8.69 -23.22
CA ARG A 238 0.18 10.09 -22.91
C ARG A 238 1.49 10.82 -22.63
N PRO A 239 1.66 12.04 -23.17
CA PRO A 239 2.84 12.83 -22.88
C PRO A 239 2.92 13.07 -21.35
N PRO A 240 4.15 13.11 -20.78
CA PRO A 240 4.34 13.40 -19.38
C PRO A 240 3.75 14.77 -19.04
N LEU A 241 3.21 14.90 -17.84
CA LEU A 241 2.72 16.19 -17.35
C LEU A 241 3.80 17.25 -17.50
N SER A 242 3.42 18.44 -17.98
CA SER A 242 4.33 19.58 -18.02
C SER A 242 4.91 19.86 -16.63
N ALA A 243 6.10 20.47 -16.56
CA ALA A 243 6.73 20.80 -15.29
C ALA A 243 5.81 21.66 -14.40
N ILE A 244 5.06 22.59 -15.02
CA ILE A 244 4.08 23.45 -14.31
C ILE A 244 2.92 22.61 -13.75
N ALA A 245 2.35 21.72 -14.54
CA ALA A 245 1.25 20.87 -14.08
C ALA A 245 1.70 19.93 -12.93
N ARG A 246 2.93 19.38 -13.04
CA ARG A 246 3.51 18.54 -11.98
C ARG A 246 3.76 19.34 -10.70
N ALA A 247 4.34 20.54 -10.81
CA ALA A 247 4.51 21.44 -9.67
C ALA A 247 3.16 21.79 -9.02
N GLY A 248 2.14 22.10 -9.83
CA GLY A 248 0.78 22.37 -9.34
C GLY A 248 0.17 21.23 -8.56
N VAL A 249 0.32 19.99 -9.04
CA VAL A 249 -0.16 18.79 -8.32
C VAL A 249 0.58 18.60 -6.99
N ILE A 250 1.91 18.78 -6.97
CA ILE A 250 2.71 18.69 -5.75
C ILE A 250 2.31 19.76 -4.75
N ILE A 251 2.18 21.02 -5.19
CA ILE A 251 1.73 22.13 -4.34
C ILE A 251 0.34 21.85 -3.77
N ALA A 252 -0.60 21.40 -4.60
CA ALA A 252 -1.95 21.06 -4.13
C ALA A 252 -1.94 19.92 -3.11
N ALA A 253 -1.13 18.88 -3.32
CA ALA A 253 -0.99 17.77 -2.38
C ALA A 253 -0.36 18.22 -1.05
N VAL A 254 0.67 19.06 -1.09
CA VAL A 254 1.30 19.64 0.10
C VAL A 254 0.32 20.56 0.83
N ALA A 255 -0.39 21.43 0.11
CA ALA A 255 -1.38 22.33 0.68
C ALA A 255 -2.53 21.59 1.37
N LEU A 256 -2.99 20.48 0.78
CA LEU A 256 -4.04 19.64 1.35
C LEU A 256 -3.66 19.07 2.74
N ILE A 257 -2.39 18.82 2.98
CA ILE A 257 -1.88 18.34 4.27
C ILE A 257 -1.47 19.52 5.17
N ALA A 258 -0.75 20.51 4.61
CA ALA A 258 -0.18 21.61 5.37
C ALA A 258 -1.26 22.56 5.89
N ILE A 259 -2.25 22.92 5.09
CA ILE A 259 -3.28 23.89 5.51
C ILE A 259 -4.04 23.43 6.76
N PRO A 260 -4.64 22.23 6.82
CA PRO A 260 -5.29 21.77 8.03
C PRO A 260 -4.34 21.66 9.22
N THR A 261 -3.10 21.23 8.97
CA THR A 261 -2.08 21.09 10.04
C THR A 261 -1.68 22.45 10.60
N VAL A 262 -1.43 23.43 9.73
CA VAL A 262 -1.10 24.80 10.15
C VAL A 262 -2.27 25.43 10.90
N LEU A 263 -3.50 25.31 10.40
CA LEU A 263 -4.68 25.84 11.08
C LEU A 263 -4.92 25.24 12.47
N LEU A 264 -4.49 23.98 12.68
CA LEU A 264 -4.56 23.33 13.98
C LEU A 264 -3.45 23.75 14.94
N ILE A 265 -2.29 24.15 14.42
CA ILE A 265 -1.09 24.48 15.24
C ILE A 265 -0.87 26.00 15.34
N ALA A 266 -1.35 26.80 14.38
CA ALA A 266 -1.12 28.25 14.36
C ALA A 266 -1.52 28.99 15.66
N PRO A 267 -2.63 28.65 16.34
CA PRO A 267 -2.95 29.26 17.63
C PRO A 267 -1.90 29.02 18.71
N ALA A 268 -1.11 27.95 18.60
CA ALA A 268 -0.07 27.60 19.57
C ALA A 268 1.25 28.36 19.38
N LEU A 269 1.39 29.11 18.28
CA LEU A 269 2.63 29.82 17.91
C LEU A 269 2.53 31.33 18.09
N GLY A 270 1.37 31.87 18.45
CA GLY A 270 1.09 33.28 18.76
C GLY A 270 0.79 33.49 20.20
#